data_fa9d5b40dfc8a3b63d77372c0faeecca
#
_entry.id   fa9d5b40dfc8a3b63d77372c0faeecca
#
_cell.length_a   1.000
_cell.length_b   1.000
_cell.length_c   1.000
_cell.angle_alpha   90.00
_cell.angle_beta   90.00
_cell.angle_gamma   90.00
#
_symmetry.space_group_name_H-M   'P 1'
#
loop_
_entity.id
_entity.type
_entity.pdbx_description
1 polymer ?
#
loop_
_entity_poly.entity_id
_entity_poly.type
_entity_poly.pdbx_seq_one_letter_code
_entity_poly.pdbx_strand_id
1 'polypeptide(L)'
;MKIGVVYPQTELGGDPEAVRAIGLAVESLGYDHLLAYDHVLGATHDREPKLTGPYTELHPFHDLFVMFAYLAGITQRIEFTTGVLILPQRQTALVAKQAADLDLLSHERLRLGIGLGWNYVEYDALGEDFKTRGARADEQIGLLRRLWAEPVVTFDGKFDHIDRAGILPRPKRSIPIWVGGMSEAAFRRSGRFADGHILMGTVDGAQQAWARIEQYLAEAGRTSVGFGRELPIGGQKTPLEMAETIAQWRDAGGTHASIVTMGKELRTAQAHIDYIAEVRHHLDREVQGRAS
;
A
#
# COMPACT_ATOMS: atom_id res chain seq x y z
N MET A 1 -4.55 -17.14 3.10
CA MET A 1 -4.65 -15.74 2.67
C MET A 1 -4.27 -14.85 3.86
N LYS A 2 -3.46 -13.81 3.66
CA LYS A 2 -3.17 -12.80 4.69
C LYS A 2 -4.28 -11.77 4.76
N ILE A 3 -4.61 -11.30 5.97
CA ILE A 3 -5.68 -10.32 6.20
C ILE A 3 -5.12 -9.17 7.02
N GLY A 4 -5.30 -7.94 6.55
CA GLY A 4 -4.87 -6.74 7.22
C GLY A 4 -5.99 -5.72 7.42
N VAL A 5 -5.60 -4.56 7.91
CA VAL A 5 -6.49 -3.43 8.15
C VAL A 5 -5.91 -2.19 7.48
N VAL A 6 -6.76 -1.38 6.87
CA VAL A 6 -6.37 -0.04 6.39
C VAL A 6 -6.49 0.94 7.56
N TYR A 7 -5.42 1.67 7.85
CA TYR A 7 -5.44 2.72 8.87
C TYR A 7 -6.49 3.79 8.49
N PRO A 8 -7.44 4.13 9.39
CA PRO A 8 -8.54 5.04 9.06
C PRO A 8 -8.12 6.52 9.14
N GLN A 9 -7.24 6.95 8.26
CA GLN A 9 -6.52 8.23 8.31
C GLN A 9 -7.43 9.46 8.37
N THR A 10 -8.55 9.43 7.65
CA THR A 10 -9.42 10.61 7.47
C THR A 10 -10.34 10.90 8.65
N GLU A 11 -10.48 9.97 9.60
CA GLU A 11 -11.49 10.04 10.66
C GLU A 11 -10.90 10.27 12.07
N LEU A 12 -9.58 10.15 12.22
CA LEU A 12 -8.91 10.19 13.51
C LEU A 12 -8.09 11.48 13.75
N GLY A 13 -8.22 12.48 12.88
CA GLY A 13 -7.68 13.82 13.10
C GLY A 13 -6.15 13.93 13.23
N GLY A 14 -5.40 12.88 12.87
CA GLY A 14 -3.96 12.84 13.07
C GLY A 14 -3.55 12.58 14.52
N ASP A 15 -4.44 12.06 15.37
CA ASP A 15 -4.18 11.76 16.77
C ASP A 15 -3.10 10.65 16.92
N PRO A 16 -1.95 10.92 17.56
CA PRO A 16 -0.89 9.93 17.76
C PRO A 16 -1.32 8.76 18.65
N GLU A 17 -2.22 8.98 19.61
CA GLU A 17 -2.75 7.90 20.45
C GLU A 17 -3.66 6.97 19.63
N ALA A 18 -4.41 7.49 18.67
CA ALA A 18 -5.17 6.67 17.73
C ALA A 18 -4.26 5.82 16.83
N VAL A 19 -3.14 6.39 16.33
CA VAL A 19 -2.12 5.62 15.58
C VAL A 19 -1.62 4.45 16.41
N ARG A 20 -1.22 4.72 17.65
CA ARG A 20 -0.73 3.72 18.60
C ARG A 20 -1.78 2.63 18.86
N ALA A 21 -3.00 3.03 19.21
CA ALA A 21 -4.09 2.12 19.58
C ALA A 21 -4.46 1.17 18.41
N ILE A 22 -4.62 1.71 17.20
CA ILE A 22 -4.94 0.90 16.00
C ILE A 22 -3.79 -0.06 15.68
N GLY A 23 -2.53 0.40 15.67
CA GLY A 23 -1.39 -0.46 15.37
C GLY A 23 -1.28 -1.64 16.34
N LEU A 24 -1.41 -1.40 17.64
CA LEU A 24 -1.40 -2.45 18.66
C LEU A 24 -2.62 -3.39 18.57
N ALA A 25 -3.80 -2.84 18.26
CA ALA A 25 -5.01 -3.65 18.09
C ALA A 25 -4.94 -4.58 16.88
N VAL A 26 -4.45 -4.09 15.74
CA VAL A 26 -4.24 -4.90 14.53
C VAL A 26 -3.32 -6.09 14.84
N GLU A 27 -2.24 -5.88 15.58
CA GLU A 27 -1.34 -6.97 16.00
C GLU A 27 -1.97 -7.91 17.02
N SER A 28 -2.63 -7.38 18.05
CA SER A 28 -3.21 -8.20 19.13
C SER A 28 -4.39 -9.05 18.67
N LEU A 29 -5.17 -8.56 17.70
CA LEU A 29 -6.27 -9.28 17.07
C LEU A 29 -5.82 -10.33 16.05
N GLY A 30 -4.50 -10.46 15.81
CA GLY A 30 -3.95 -11.48 14.92
C GLY A 30 -4.11 -11.17 13.43
N TYR A 31 -4.21 -9.91 13.06
CA TYR A 31 -4.12 -9.49 11.67
C TYR A 31 -2.67 -9.56 11.18
N ASP A 32 -2.49 -9.74 9.87
CA ASP A 32 -1.18 -9.95 9.26
C ASP A 32 -0.46 -8.64 8.93
N HIS A 33 -1.20 -7.58 8.59
CA HIS A 33 -0.60 -6.31 8.15
C HIS A 33 -1.48 -5.09 8.44
N LEU A 34 -0.83 -3.93 8.48
CA LEU A 34 -1.44 -2.62 8.47
C LEU A 34 -1.09 -1.92 7.15
N LEU A 35 -2.11 -1.51 6.40
CA LEU A 35 -1.99 -0.74 5.18
C LEU A 35 -2.37 0.72 5.46
N ALA A 36 -1.66 1.69 4.87
CA ALA A 36 -2.01 3.09 4.97
C ALA A 36 -1.83 3.82 3.63
N TYR A 37 -2.65 4.86 3.40
CA TYR A 37 -2.63 5.68 2.19
C TYR A 37 -1.66 6.84 2.32
N ASP A 38 -1.15 7.34 1.18
CA ASP A 38 -0.14 8.40 1.10
C ASP A 38 -0.71 9.69 0.52
N HIS A 39 -0.55 10.77 1.28
CA HIS A 39 -0.68 12.14 0.81
C HIS A 39 0.31 13.04 1.56
N VAL A 40 1.09 13.84 0.84
CA VAL A 40 2.00 14.83 1.41
C VAL A 40 1.26 16.14 1.65
N LEU A 41 0.41 16.53 0.69
CA LEU A 41 -0.39 17.75 0.74
C LEU A 41 -1.83 17.47 0.30
N GLY A 42 -2.79 17.84 1.12
CA GLY A 42 -4.18 18.01 0.70
C GLY A 42 -4.34 19.30 -0.12
N ALA A 43 -5.14 19.24 -1.17
CA ALA A 43 -5.41 20.41 -1.99
C ALA A 43 -6.91 20.73 -2.03
N THR A 44 -7.26 22.04 -2.04
CA THR A 44 -8.64 22.47 -2.18
C THR A 44 -9.20 22.08 -3.55
N HIS A 45 -10.48 21.72 -3.61
CA HIS A 45 -11.17 21.46 -4.87
C HIS A 45 -11.64 22.75 -5.58
N ASP A 46 -11.73 23.86 -4.87
CA ASP A 46 -12.05 25.19 -5.39
C ASP A 46 -10.81 25.81 -6.06
N ARG A 47 -10.55 25.37 -7.29
CA ARG A 47 -9.38 25.80 -8.07
C ARG A 47 -9.51 25.53 -9.55
N GLU A 48 -8.66 26.22 -10.35
CA GLU A 48 -8.43 25.96 -11.78
C GLU A 48 -6.93 25.60 -12.00
N PRO A 49 -6.62 24.59 -12.79
CA PRO A 49 -7.54 23.59 -13.35
C PRO A 49 -8.23 22.78 -12.25
N LYS A 50 -9.45 22.33 -12.50
CA LYS A 50 -10.28 21.60 -11.53
C LYS A 50 -9.54 20.36 -11.01
N LEU A 51 -9.46 20.21 -9.70
CA LEU A 51 -8.99 19.00 -9.03
C LEU A 51 -10.19 18.17 -8.59
N THR A 52 -10.16 16.88 -8.90
CA THR A 52 -11.15 15.91 -8.44
C THR A 52 -10.45 14.75 -7.78
N GLY A 53 -10.92 14.34 -6.62
CA GLY A 53 -10.33 13.22 -5.88
C GLY A 53 -11.03 13.04 -4.54
N PRO A 54 -10.73 11.97 -3.81
CA PRO A 54 -11.44 11.64 -2.56
C PRO A 54 -10.99 12.48 -1.36
N TYR A 55 -9.86 13.19 -1.44
CA TYR A 55 -9.26 13.88 -0.29
C TYR A 55 -8.93 15.33 -0.62
N THR A 56 -9.03 16.19 0.41
CA THR A 56 -8.75 17.62 0.35
C THR A 56 -7.77 18.00 1.47
N GLU A 57 -7.47 19.30 1.60
CA GLU A 57 -6.68 19.88 2.67
C GLU A 57 -7.25 19.64 4.09
N LEU A 58 -8.51 19.21 4.17
CA LEU A 58 -9.17 18.92 5.45
C LEU A 58 -8.92 17.50 5.96
N HIS A 59 -8.32 16.64 5.13
CA HIS A 59 -8.09 15.24 5.50
C HIS A 59 -6.67 15.07 6.02
N PRO A 60 -6.47 14.63 7.27
CA PRO A 60 -5.15 14.41 7.83
C PRO A 60 -4.52 13.14 7.27
N PHE A 61 -3.24 13.23 6.94
CA PHE A 61 -2.41 12.08 6.55
C PHE A 61 -1.06 12.19 7.26
N HIS A 62 -0.65 11.12 7.92
CA HIS A 62 0.72 10.98 8.39
C HIS A 62 1.62 10.54 7.24
N ASP A 63 2.88 11.02 7.20
CA ASP A 63 3.88 10.42 6.32
C ASP A 63 4.04 8.93 6.64
N LEU A 64 4.02 8.09 5.61
CA LEU A 64 3.97 6.66 5.79
C LEU A 64 5.23 6.09 6.44
N PHE A 65 6.42 6.56 6.04
CA PHE A 65 7.67 6.07 6.62
C PHE A 65 7.80 6.47 8.10
N VAL A 66 7.36 7.69 8.44
CA VAL A 66 7.38 8.19 9.83
C VAL A 66 6.41 7.39 10.70
N MET A 67 5.16 7.22 10.26
CA MET A 67 4.14 6.47 11.00
C MET A 67 4.52 5.00 11.17
N PHE A 68 4.98 4.36 10.10
CA PHE A 68 5.37 2.95 10.16
C PHE A 68 6.64 2.73 10.98
N ALA A 69 7.62 3.65 10.96
CA ALA A 69 8.79 3.56 11.85
C ALA A 69 8.39 3.65 13.33
N TYR A 70 7.46 4.55 13.67
CA TYR A 70 6.90 4.63 15.01
C TYR A 70 6.23 3.31 15.42
N LEU A 71 5.36 2.76 14.56
CA LEU A 71 4.65 1.51 14.84
C LEU A 71 5.59 0.30 14.86
N ALA A 72 6.63 0.29 14.03
CA ALA A 72 7.63 -0.79 14.03
C ALA A 72 8.35 -0.92 15.38
N GLY A 73 8.56 0.20 16.07
CA GLY A 73 9.18 0.22 17.39
C GLY A 73 8.30 -0.33 18.53
N ILE A 74 6.99 -0.45 18.31
CA ILE A 74 6.03 -0.90 19.35
C ILE A 74 5.25 -2.16 19.01
N THR A 75 5.49 -2.74 17.80
CA THR A 75 4.87 -3.99 17.32
C THR A 75 5.96 -5.01 16.93
N GLN A 76 5.60 -6.29 16.86
CA GLN A 76 6.57 -7.36 16.63
C GLN A 76 6.32 -8.18 15.35
N ARG A 77 5.09 -8.25 14.85
CA ARG A 77 4.68 -9.19 13.80
C ARG A 77 4.02 -8.57 12.58
N ILE A 78 3.19 -7.54 12.75
CA ILE A 78 2.43 -6.98 11.62
C ILE A 78 3.37 -6.42 10.55
N GLU A 79 3.05 -6.74 9.29
CA GLU A 79 3.69 -6.16 8.12
C GLU A 79 3.14 -4.74 7.87
N PHE A 80 3.98 -3.84 7.42
CA PHE A 80 3.61 -2.47 7.05
C PHE A 80 3.51 -2.37 5.53
N THR A 81 2.36 -1.92 5.03
CA THR A 81 2.10 -1.83 3.60
C THR A 81 1.72 -0.41 3.21
N THR A 82 2.48 0.19 2.32
CA THR A 82 2.04 1.45 1.71
C THR A 82 0.97 1.17 0.66
N GLY A 83 -0.18 1.81 0.75
CA GLY A 83 -1.31 1.48 -0.10
C GLY A 83 -1.97 2.64 -0.83
N VAL A 84 -1.28 3.45 -1.61
CA VAL A 84 0.07 3.26 -2.17
C VAL A 84 0.95 4.49 -1.91
N LEU A 85 2.25 4.31 -1.77
CA LEU A 85 3.20 5.43 -1.82
C LEU A 85 3.18 6.05 -3.22
N ILE A 86 3.02 7.36 -3.32
CA ILE A 86 3.07 8.04 -4.62
C ILE A 86 4.53 8.25 -5.01
N LEU A 87 5.11 7.19 -5.58
CA LEU A 87 6.55 7.11 -5.85
C LEU A 87 7.07 8.25 -6.75
N PRO A 88 6.41 8.62 -7.88
CA PRO A 88 6.98 9.58 -8.82
C PRO A 88 7.04 11.03 -8.33
N GLN A 89 6.41 11.34 -7.21
CA GLN A 89 6.55 12.68 -6.59
C GLN A 89 7.68 12.76 -5.57
N ARG A 90 8.43 11.66 -5.38
CA ARG A 90 9.51 11.55 -4.40
C ARG A 90 10.86 11.28 -5.07
N GLN A 91 11.94 11.70 -4.44
CA GLN A 91 13.31 11.41 -4.89
C GLN A 91 13.62 9.93 -4.67
N THR A 92 14.07 9.25 -5.70
CA THR A 92 14.30 7.79 -5.71
C THR A 92 15.30 7.35 -4.64
N ALA A 93 16.43 8.06 -4.53
CA ALA A 93 17.46 7.72 -3.55
C ALA A 93 16.97 7.89 -2.10
N LEU A 94 16.12 8.90 -1.84
CA LEU A 94 15.53 9.11 -0.52
C LEU A 94 14.54 7.99 -0.17
N VAL A 95 13.65 7.62 -1.10
CA VAL A 95 12.73 6.48 -0.91
C VAL A 95 13.50 5.18 -0.72
N ALA A 96 14.56 4.93 -1.51
CA ALA A 96 15.41 3.75 -1.35
C ALA A 96 15.99 3.66 0.06
N LYS A 97 16.46 4.78 0.60
CA LYS A 97 17.04 4.86 1.95
C LYS A 97 15.98 4.65 3.03
N GLN A 98 14.87 5.36 2.95
CA GLN A 98 13.76 5.26 3.94
C GLN A 98 13.17 3.84 3.99
N ALA A 99 12.94 3.24 2.82
CA ALA A 99 12.42 1.87 2.73
C ALA A 99 13.43 0.85 3.29
N ALA A 100 14.73 1.00 3.01
CA ALA A 100 15.77 0.14 3.56
C ALA A 100 15.84 0.23 5.08
N ASP A 101 15.81 1.44 5.64
CA ASP A 101 15.85 1.64 7.09
C ASP A 101 14.59 1.09 7.75
N LEU A 102 13.41 1.35 7.21
CA LEU A 102 12.16 0.82 7.75
C LEU A 102 12.14 -0.72 7.69
N ASP A 103 12.56 -1.33 6.58
CA ASP A 103 12.61 -2.80 6.46
C ASP A 103 13.55 -3.42 7.50
N LEU A 104 14.74 -2.84 7.70
CA LEU A 104 15.70 -3.30 8.69
C LEU A 104 15.20 -3.10 10.14
N LEU A 105 14.72 -1.90 10.47
CA LEU A 105 14.27 -1.55 11.82
C LEU A 105 12.99 -2.27 12.21
N SER A 106 12.18 -2.66 11.23
CA SER A 106 10.98 -3.48 11.46
C SER A 106 11.26 -4.99 11.43
N HIS A 107 12.49 -5.44 11.23
CA HIS A 107 12.83 -6.86 11.03
C HIS A 107 12.13 -7.46 9.80
N GLU A 108 12.34 -6.83 8.63
CA GLU A 108 11.86 -7.29 7.32
C GLU A 108 10.32 -7.31 7.17
N ARG A 109 9.63 -6.34 7.80
CA ARG A 109 8.17 -6.23 7.79
C ARG A 109 7.63 -5.14 6.85
N LEU A 110 8.41 -4.65 5.88
CA LEU A 110 7.92 -3.68 4.89
C LEU A 110 7.49 -4.37 3.60
N ARG A 111 6.33 -3.98 3.07
CA ARG A 111 5.87 -4.21 1.71
C ARG A 111 5.58 -2.86 1.06
N LEU A 112 6.34 -2.53 0.02
CA LEU A 112 6.25 -1.23 -0.63
C LEU A 112 5.22 -1.27 -1.75
N GLY A 113 4.00 -0.87 -1.46
CA GLY A 113 2.97 -0.61 -2.46
C GLY A 113 3.17 0.78 -3.05
N ILE A 114 3.26 0.88 -4.38
CA ILE A 114 3.50 2.13 -5.10
C ILE A 114 2.37 2.45 -6.07
N GLY A 115 2.16 3.74 -6.29
CA GLY A 115 1.20 4.25 -7.25
C GLY A 115 1.64 5.56 -7.89
N LEU A 116 0.79 6.09 -8.77
CA LEU A 116 1.08 7.33 -9.50
C LEU A 116 0.32 8.55 -8.96
N GLY A 117 -0.67 8.34 -8.11
CA GLY A 117 -1.49 9.41 -7.58
C GLY A 117 -2.34 10.15 -8.64
N TRP A 118 -3.20 10.99 -8.15
CA TRP A 118 -4.15 11.79 -8.94
C TRP A 118 -4.00 13.31 -8.68
N ASN A 119 -3.37 13.68 -7.55
CA ASN A 119 -3.24 15.05 -7.10
C ASN A 119 -2.04 15.74 -7.76
N TYR A 120 -2.28 16.44 -8.87
CA TYR A 120 -1.23 17.17 -9.59
C TYR A 120 -0.61 18.31 -8.77
N VAL A 121 -1.35 18.82 -7.75
CA VAL A 121 -0.86 19.90 -6.89
C VAL A 121 0.27 19.43 -5.98
N GLU A 122 0.22 18.18 -5.51
CA GLU A 122 1.33 17.60 -4.75
C GLU A 122 2.59 17.48 -5.61
N TYR A 123 2.44 17.04 -6.86
CA TYR A 123 3.55 16.96 -7.81
C TYR A 123 4.21 18.31 -8.00
N ASP A 124 3.41 19.35 -8.27
CA ASP A 124 3.90 20.72 -8.47
C ASP A 124 4.62 21.25 -7.22
N ALA A 125 4.05 21.05 -6.03
CA ALA A 125 4.64 21.47 -4.77
C ALA A 125 5.95 20.72 -4.43
N LEU A 126 6.11 19.50 -4.92
CA LEU A 126 7.31 18.68 -4.73
C LEU A 126 8.31 18.82 -5.90
N GLY A 127 8.04 19.71 -6.86
CA GLY A 127 8.93 20.01 -7.98
C GLY A 127 8.95 18.96 -9.09
N GLU A 128 7.89 18.16 -9.22
CA GLU A 128 7.82 17.05 -10.17
C GLU A 128 6.73 17.25 -11.23
N ASP A 129 7.00 16.83 -12.47
CA ASP A 129 6.04 16.92 -13.56
C ASP A 129 5.03 15.76 -13.52
N PHE A 130 3.78 16.10 -13.22
CA PHE A 130 2.66 15.15 -13.20
C PHE A 130 2.50 14.35 -14.50
N LYS A 131 2.85 14.94 -15.67
CA LYS A 131 2.70 14.29 -16.97
C LYS A 131 3.71 13.17 -17.19
N THR A 132 4.87 13.24 -16.55
CA THR A 132 5.95 12.25 -16.71
C THR A 132 5.85 11.09 -15.69
N ARG A 133 4.93 11.14 -14.74
CA ARG A 133 4.86 10.23 -13.59
C ARG A 133 4.90 8.73 -13.92
N GLY A 134 4.33 8.33 -15.07
CA GLY A 134 4.35 6.92 -15.49
C GLY A 134 5.75 6.45 -15.87
N ALA A 135 6.44 7.20 -16.73
CA ALA A 135 7.79 6.88 -17.18
C ALA A 135 8.80 6.99 -16.02
N ARG A 136 8.62 8.00 -15.16
CA ARG A 136 9.44 8.17 -13.96
C ARG A 136 9.29 6.99 -13.01
N ALA A 137 8.06 6.53 -12.73
CA ALA A 137 7.85 5.36 -11.89
C ALA A 137 8.52 4.09 -12.44
N ASP A 138 8.46 3.88 -13.76
CA ASP A 138 9.09 2.71 -14.39
C ASP A 138 10.62 2.72 -14.21
N GLU A 139 11.26 3.89 -14.32
CA GLU A 139 12.69 4.08 -14.06
C GLU A 139 13.02 3.89 -12.57
N GLN A 140 12.24 4.52 -11.70
CA GLN A 140 12.42 4.47 -10.25
C GLN A 140 12.35 3.04 -9.68
N ILE A 141 11.42 2.20 -10.14
CA ILE A 141 11.31 0.80 -9.67
C ILE A 141 12.61 0.04 -9.95
N GLY A 142 13.16 0.19 -11.14
CA GLY A 142 14.43 -0.43 -11.51
C GLY A 142 15.59 0.07 -10.65
N LEU A 143 15.66 1.38 -10.43
CA LEU A 143 16.71 2.00 -9.63
C LEU A 143 16.61 1.66 -8.14
N LEU A 144 15.41 1.58 -7.56
CA LEU A 144 15.20 1.12 -6.18
C LEU A 144 15.80 -0.28 -5.97
N ARG A 145 15.50 -1.24 -6.85
CA ARG A 145 16.03 -2.60 -6.76
C ARG A 145 17.56 -2.64 -6.84
N ARG A 146 18.16 -1.82 -7.70
CA ARG A 146 19.61 -1.70 -7.81
C ARG A 146 20.24 -1.10 -6.55
N LEU A 147 19.69 -0.02 -6.00
CA LEU A 147 20.17 0.61 -4.78
C LEU A 147 20.10 -0.32 -3.57
N TRP A 148 19.12 -1.23 -3.49
CA TRP A 148 19.04 -2.22 -2.43
C TRP A 148 20.02 -3.40 -2.62
N ALA A 149 20.31 -3.78 -3.86
CA ALA A 149 21.13 -4.96 -4.16
C ALA A 149 22.63 -4.63 -4.30
N GLU A 150 22.96 -3.53 -4.95
CA GLU A 150 24.32 -3.18 -5.34
C GLU A 150 25.01 -2.30 -4.28
N PRO A 151 26.31 -2.55 -3.95
CA PRO A 151 27.04 -1.68 -3.03
C PRO A 151 27.31 -0.30 -3.60
N VAL A 152 27.50 -0.21 -4.90
CA VAL A 152 27.75 1.02 -5.65
C VAL A 152 26.99 0.96 -6.96
N VAL A 153 26.20 1.99 -7.22
CA VAL A 153 25.40 2.16 -8.44
C VAL A 153 25.97 3.31 -9.24
N THR A 154 26.13 3.12 -10.54
CA THR A 154 26.21 4.17 -11.54
C THR A 154 24.96 4.07 -12.40
N PHE A 155 24.22 5.16 -12.49
CA PHE A 155 22.95 5.22 -13.22
C PHE A 155 22.82 6.58 -13.89
N ASP A 156 22.52 6.58 -15.18
CA ASP A 156 22.29 7.77 -15.98
C ASP A 156 20.96 7.59 -16.71
N GLY A 157 19.88 7.88 -15.99
CA GLY A 157 18.51 7.76 -16.46
C GLY A 157 17.96 9.07 -17.01
N LYS A 158 16.68 9.05 -17.33
CA LYS A 158 15.99 10.26 -17.78
C LYS A 158 15.61 11.16 -16.60
N PHE A 159 15.35 10.60 -15.44
CA PHE A 159 14.85 11.31 -14.25
C PHE A 159 15.81 11.25 -13.08
N ASP A 160 16.63 10.23 -13.01
CA ASP A 160 17.59 10.05 -11.93
C ASP A 160 19.01 9.92 -12.48
N HIS A 161 19.97 10.48 -11.74
CA HIS A 161 21.38 10.36 -12.03
C HIS A 161 22.17 10.02 -10.76
N ILE A 162 23.00 8.98 -10.81
CA ILE A 162 23.87 8.54 -9.71
C ILE A 162 25.27 8.24 -10.26
N ASP A 163 26.28 8.94 -9.77
CA ASP A 163 27.67 8.68 -10.10
C ASP A 163 28.38 7.95 -8.96
N ARG A 164 28.56 6.63 -9.10
CA ARG A 164 29.33 5.76 -8.20
C ARG A 164 28.99 5.98 -6.71
N ALA A 165 27.70 5.89 -6.39
CA ALA A 165 27.20 6.02 -5.03
C ALA A 165 26.28 4.86 -4.65
N GLY A 166 26.04 4.67 -3.36
CA GLY A 166 25.14 3.63 -2.83
C GLY A 166 24.55 4.03 -1.49
N ILE A 167 23.57 3.27 -1.03
CA ILE A 167 22.99 3.45 0.29
C ILE A 167 23.58 2.44 1.29
N LEU A 168 23.73 2.86 2.55
CA LEU A 168 24.04 2.03 3.70
C LEU A 168 23.26 2.53 4.93
N PRO A 169 22.71 1.59 5.77
CA PRO A 169 22.65 0.15 5.51
C PRO A 169 21.73 -0.21 4.33
N ARG A 170 21.92 -1.40 3.76
CA ARG A 170 21.03 -1.96 2.73
C ARG A 170 20.10 -3.00 3.35
N PRO A 171 18.91 -3.21 2.80
CA PRO A 171 18.03 -4.27 3.27
C PRO A 171 18.71 -5.65 3.08
N LYS A 172 18.38 -6.61 3.93
CA LYS A 172 18.93 -7.98 3.85
C LYS A 172 18.25 -8.83 2.79
N ARG A 173 17.09 -8.37 2.31
CA ARG A 173 16.25 -9.03 1.29
C ARG A 173 15.88 -8.06 0.18
N SER A 174 15.33 -8.58 -0.90
CA SER A 174 14.62 -7.73 -1.86
C SER A 174 13.28 -7.28 -1.22
N ILE A 175 13.12 -5.98 -0.96
CA ILE A 175 11.87 -5.43 -0.45
C ILE A 175 10.79 -5.67 -1.52
N PRO A 176 9.65 -6.32 -1.20
CA PRO A 176 8.59 -6.53 -2.17
C PRO A 176 7.99 -5.21 -2.66
N ILE A 177 7.93 -5.01 -3.98
CA ILE A 177 7.30 -3.86 -4.61
C ILE A 177 5.97 -4.31 -5.22
N TRP A 178 4.88 -3.73 -4.74
CA TRP A 178 3.55 -3.93 -5.28
C TRP A 178 3.06 -2.67 -5.99
N VAL A 179 2.28 -2.82 -7.05
CA VAL A 179 1.72 -1.69 -7.80
C VAL A 179 0.24 -1.59 -7.50
N GLY A 180 -0.26 -0.37 -7.28
CA GLY A 180 -1.69 -0.10 -7.17
C GLY A 180 -2.24 0.65 -8.36
N GLY A 181 -3.56 0.53 -8.53
CA GLY A 181 -4.31 1.22 -9.57
C GLY A 181 -5.08 0.28 -10.50
N MET A 182 -6.12 0.83 -11.17
CA MET A 182 -7.06 0.05 -12.00
C MET A 182 -6.98 0.41 -13.48
N SER A 183 -5.85 0.95 -13.93
CA SER A 183 -5.62 1.26 -15.35
C SER A 183 -4.79 0.20 -16.06
N GLU A 184 -4.95 0.06 -17.37
CA GLU A 184 -4.12 -0.82 -18.19
C GLU A 184 -2.62 -0.54 -18.04
N ALA A 185 -2.24 0.72 -17.87
CA ALA A 185 -0.85 1.10 -17.62
C ALA A 185 -0.33 0.57 -16.26
N ALA A 186 -1.18 0.56 -15.22
CA ALA A 186 -0.84 -0.02 -13.92
C ALA A 186 -0.73 -1.56 -14.03
N PHE A 187 -1.63 -2.22 -14.73
CA PHE A 187 -1.59 -3.67 -14.95
C PHE A 187 -0.32 -4.09 -15.71
N ARG A 188 0.01 -3.38 -16.78
CA ARG A 188 1.25 -3.61 -17.53
C ARG A 188 2.49 -3.40 -16.69
N ARG A 189 2.52 -2.35 -15.86
CA ARG A 189 3.63 -2.08 -14.92
C ARG A 189 3.78 -3.22 -13.93
N SER A 190 2.68 -3.71 -13.38
CA SER A 190 2.67 -4.87 -12.48
C SER A 190 3.25 -6.11 -13.15
N GLY A 191 2.78 -6.45 -14.35
CA GLY A 191 3.28 -7.58 -15.11
C GLY A 191 4.79 -7.51 -15.37
N ARG A 192 5.33 -6.30 -15.60
CA ARG A 192 6.75 -6.11 -15.91
C ARG A 192 7.65 -6.07 -14.68
N PHE A 193 7.23 -5.42 -13.59
CA PHE A 193 8.15 -5.00 -12.55
C PHE A 193 7.77 -5.40 -11.13
N ALA A 194 6.48 -5.65 -10.84
CA ALA A 194 6.01 -5.82 -9.46
C ALA A 194 6.05 -7.27 -8.96
N ASP A 195 6.02 -7.43 -7.64
CA ASP A 195 5.87 -8.71 -6.95
C ASP A 195 4.41 -8.98 -6.55
N GLY A 196 3.53 -7.98 -6.74
CA GLY A 196 2.11 -8.06 -6.47
C GLY A 196 1.34 -6.82 -6.94
N HIS A 197 0.01 -6.88 -6.78
CA HIS A 197 -0.88 -5.77 -7.14
C HIS A 197 -1.91 -5.51 -6.05
N ILE A 198 -2.13 -4.22 -5.75
CA ILE A 198 -3.19 -3.74 -4.88
C ILE A 198 -4.35 -3.31 -5.77
N LEU A 199 -5.39 -4.15 -5.78
CA LEU A 199 -6.61 -3.98 -6.56
C LEU A 199 -7.59 -3.03 -5.86
N MET A 200 -8.65 -2.63 -6.51
CA MET A 200 -9.74 -1.82 -5.93
C MET A 200 -11.08 -2.25 -6.51
N GLY A 201 -12.15 -1.96 -5.79
CA GLY A 201 -13.52 -2.21 -6.23
C GLY A 201 -14.13 -3.50 -5.67
N THR A 202 -14.93 -4.18 -6.49
CA THR A 202 -15.59 -5.43 -6.11
C THR A 202 -14.71 -6.65 -6.36
N VAL A 203 -15.07 -7.80 -5.78
CA VAL A 203 -14.38 -9.08 -6.04
C VAL A 203 -14.36 -9.41 -7.54
N ASP A 204 -15.50 -9.26 -8.22
CA ASP A 204 -15.59 -9.53 -9.67
C ASP A 204 -14.71 -8.58 -10.50
N GLY A 205 -14.69 -7.29 -10.16
CA GLY A 205 -13.82 -6.31 -10.80
C GLY A 205 -12.33 -6.63 -10.57
N ALA A 206 -11.99 -7.09 -9.39
CA ALA A 206 -10.63 -7.52 -9.05
C ALA A 206 -10.21 -8.78 -9.82
N GLN A 207 -11.13 -9.74 -10.03
CA GLN A 207 -10.86 -10.92 -10.87
C GLN A 207 -10.63 -10.54 -12.34
N GLN A 208 -11.43 -9.62 -12.89
CA GLN A 208 -11.25 -9.12 -14.26
C GLN A 208 -9.90 -8.40 -14.42
N ALA A 209 -9.53 -7.55 -13.45
CA ALA A 209 -8.23 -6.89 -13.42
C ALA A 209 -7.08 -7.90 -13.30
N TRP A 210 -7.25 -8.95 -12.48
CA TRP A 210 -6.27 -10.01 -12.35
C TRP A 210 -6.00 -10.72 -13.68
N ALA A 211 -7.03 -11.08 -14.45
CA ALA A 211 -6.85 -11.70 -15.75
C ALA A 211 -6.00 -10.83 -16.72
N ARG A 212 -6.14 -9.50 -16.64
CA ARG A 212 -5.31 -8.56 -17.41
C ARG A 212 -3.86 -8.55 -16.92
N ILE A 213 -3.65 -8.54 -15.60
CA ILE A 213 -2.30 -8.58 -15.02
C ILE A 213 -1.59 -9.89 -15.37
N GLU A 214 -2.30 -11.01 -15.31
CA GLU A 214 -1.76 -12.33 -15.66
C GLU A 214 -1.33 -12.42 -17.13
N GLN A 215 -2.08 -11.81 -18.04
CA GLN A 215 -1.67 -11.64 -19.42
C GLN A 215 -0.35 -10.86 -19.53
N TYR A 216 -0.21 -9.73 -18.83
CA TYR A 216 1.01 -8.93 -18.84
C TYR A 216 2.21 -9.61 -18.16
N LEU A 217 1.98 -10.45 -17.17
CA LEU A 217 3.02 -11.33 -16.61
C LEU A 217 3.55 -12.28 -17.68
N ALA A 218 2.65 -12.96 -18.39
CA ALA A 218 3.01 -13.89 -19.47
C ALA A 218 3.75 -13.18 -20.62
N GLU A 219 3.29 -12.01 -21.06
CA GLU A 219 3.96 -11.18 -22.06
C GLU A 219 5.39 -10.77 -21.64
N ALA A 220 5.60 -10.58 -20.34
CA ALA A 220 6.92 -10.28 -19.76
C ALA A 220 7.77 -11.53 -19.46
N GLY A 221 7.30 -12.73 -19.82
CA GLY A 221 7.99 -14.00 -19.56
C GLY A 221 8.03 -14.36 -18.07
N ARG A 222 7.09 -13.86 -17.27
CA ARG A 222 7.01 -14.06 -15.82
C ARG A 222 5.86 -15.00 -15.46
N THR A 223 6.01 -15.70 -14.34
CA THR A 223 4.95 -16.55 -13.78
C THR A 223 4.07 -15.79 -12.80
N SER A 224 2.80 -16.19 -12.71
CA SER A 224 1.87 -15.72 -11.67
C SER A 224 2.07 -16.43 -10.32
N VAL A 225 2.89 -17.47 -10.27
CA VAL A 225 3.19 -18.20 -9.03
C VAL A 225 3.92 -17.29 -8.05
N GLY A 226 3.38 -17.15 -6.85
CA GLY A 226 3.91 -16.26 -5.81
C GLY A 226 3.58 -14.77 -5.99
N PHE A 227 2.92 -14.39 -7.08
CA PHE A 227 2.50 -13.00 -7.29
C PHE A 227 1.36 -12.63 -6.34
N GLY A 228 1.55 -11.54 -5.59
CA GLY A 228 0.58 -11.10 -4.60
C GLY A 228 -0.65 -10.42 -5.20
N ARG A 229 -1.83 -10.71 -4.64
CA ARG A 229 -3.11 -10.11 -5.05
C ARG A 229 -3.84 -9.61 -3.82
N GLU A 230 -3.89 -8.30 -3.63
CA GLU A 230 -4.55 -7.67 -2.49
C GLU A 230 -5.79 -6.89 -2.92
N LEU A 231 -6.86 -7.05 -2.16
CA LEU A 231 -8.07 -6.26 -2.31
C LEU A 231 -8.39 -5.55 -0.99
N PRO A 232 -8.23 -4.22 -0.91
CA PRO A 232 -8.85 -3.41 0.13
C PRO A 232 -10.37 -3.43 -0.03
N ILE A 233 -11.07 -3.92 1.01
CA ILE A 233 -12.51 -4.13 1.01
C ILE A 233 -13.16 -3.10 1.94
N GLY A 234 -14.02 -2.26 1.39
CA GLY A 234 -14.72 -1.18 2.11
C GLY A 234 -16.23 -1.19 1.88
N GLY A 235 -16.84 -0.01 2.09
CA GLY A 235 -18.27 0.21 1.95
C GLY A 235 -19.05 -0.02 3.25
N GLN A 236 -20.38 0.16 3.18
CA GLN A 236 -21.30 0.06 4.32
C GLN A 236 -21.64 -1.41 4.68
N LYS A 237 -20.60 -2.20 4.93
CA LYS A 237 -20.75 -3.62 5.31
C LYS A 237 -20.77 -3.77 6.83
N THR A 238 -21.65 -4.62 7.32
CA THR A 238 -21.58 -5.15 8.68
C THR A 238 -20.31 -5.98 8.86
N PRO A 239 -19.85 -6.28 10.09
CA PRO A 239 -18.71 -7.15 10.31
C PRO A 239 -18.87 -8.55 9.68
N LEU A 240 -20.07 -9.11 9.68
CA LEU A 240 -20.36 -10.39 9.04
C LEU A 240 -20.22 -10.30 7.51
N GLU A 241 -20.87 -9.32 6.86
CA GLU A 241 -20.77 -9.11 5.41
C GLU A 241 -19.33 -8.83 4.96
N MET A 242 -18.53 -8.16 5.82
CA MET A 242 -17.11 -7.95 5.59
C MET A 242 -16.36 -9.28 5.58
N ALA A 243 -16.58 -10.14 6.57
CA ALA A 243 -15.96 -11.47 6.65
C ALA A 243 -16.36 -12.34 5.45
N GLU A 244 -17.63 -12.32 5.06
CA GLU A 244 -18.14 -13.06 3.88
C GLU A 244 -17.48 -12.55 2.58
N THR A 245 -17.30 -11.23 2.41
CA THR A 245 -16.64 -10.67 1.24
C THR A 245 -15.14 -11.05 1.21
N ILE A 246 -14.48 -11.09 2.35
CA ILE A 246 -13.09 -11.57 2.48
C ILE A 246 -12.99 -13.05 2.07
N ALA A 247 -13.96 -13.88 2.49
CA ALA A 247 -14.02 -15.28 2.11
C ALA A 247 -14.22 -15.44 0.59
N GLN A 248 -15.15 -14.69 0.00
CA GLN A 248 -15.35 -14.65 -1.46
C GLN A 248 -14.06 -14.29 -2.21
N TRP A 249 -13.34 -13.28 -1.73
CA TRP A 249 -12.07 -12.88 -2.33
C TRP A 249 -11.00 -13.99 -2.20
N ARG A 250 -10.91 -14.65 -1.06
CA ARG A 250 -10.03 -15.81 -0.87
C ARG A 250 -10.37 -16.92 -1.87
N ASP A 251 -11.65 -17.26 -2.00
CA ASP A 251 -12.12 -18.34 -2.88
C ASP A 251 -11.95 -17.99 -4.36
N ALA A 252 -11.92 -16.69 -4.70
CA ALA A 252 -11.51 -16.14 -6.00
C ALA A 252 -9.99 -16.17 -6.24
N GLY A 253 -9.20 -16.68 -5.30
CA GLY A 253 -7.75 -16.81 -5.38
C GLY A 253 -6.98 -15.56 -4.91
N GLY A 254 -7.60 -14.65 -4.16
CA GLY A 254 -6.92 -13.56 -3.49
C GLY A 254 -5.87 -14.06 -2.49
N THR A 255 -4.73 -13.38 -2.42
CA THR A 255 -3.66 -13.73 -1.49
C THR A 255 -3.64 -12.84 -0.25
N HIS A 256 -4.16 -11.62 -0.38
CA HIS A 256 -4.25 -10.61 0.68
C HIS A 256 -5.60 -9.88 0.60
N ALA A 257 -6.13 -9.50 1.75
CA ALA A 257 -7.27 -8.60 1.87
C ALA A 257 -6.97 -7.56 2.96
N SER A 258 -7.46 -6.34 2.80
CA SER A 258 -7.38 -5.29 3.83
C SER A 258 -8.76 -4.72 4.13
N ILE A 259 -9.12 -4.66 5.40
CA ILE A 259 -10.40 -4.12 5.86
C ILE A 259 -10.34 -2.60 5.87
N VAL A 260 -11.18 -1.93 5.08
CA VAL A 260 -11.34 -0.47 5.08
C VAL A 260 -12.52 -0.11 5.99
N THR A 261 -12.23 0.56 7.08
CA THR A 261 -13.26 1.03 8.03
C THR A 261 -13.63 2.49 7.80
N MET A 262 -12.90 3.23 6.96
CA MET A 262 -13.22 4.62 6.59
C MET A 262 -14.59 4.71 5.90
N GLY A 263 -15.30 5.81 6.15
CA GLY A 263 -16.63 6.07 5.61
C GLY A 263 -17.77 5.35 6.33
N LYS A 264 -17.50 4.69 7.47
CA LYS A 264 -18.51 3.97 8.28
C LYS A 264 -19.05 4.80 9.46
N GLU A 265 -18.72 6.10 9.51
CA GLU A 265 -19.09 7.00 10.61
C GLU A 265 -18.52 6.58 12.00
N LEU A 266 -17.42 5.82 12.01
CA LEU A 266 -16.70 5.43 13.21
C LEU A 266 -15.77 6.58 13.63
N ARG A 267 -16.17 7.35 14.65
CA ARG A 267 -15.51 8.62 15.00
C ARG A 267 -14.36 8.48 16.01
N THR A 268 -14.10 7.28 16.50
CA THR A 268 -13.06 7.05 17.51
C THR A 268 -12.21 5.84 17.15
N ALA A 269 -10.95 5.82 17.60
CA ALA A 269 -10.08 4.65 17.43
C ALA A 269 -10.72 3.38 18.00
N GLN A 270 -11.40 3.47 19.16
CA GLN A 270 -12.07 2.34 19.79
C GLN A 270 -13.19 1.78 18.90
N ALA A 271 -14.01 2.62 18.26
CA ALA A 271 -15.07 2.15 17.37
C ALA A 271 -14.52 1.39 16.16
N HIS A 272 -13.40 1.83 15.59
CA HIS A 272 -12.69 1.10 14.53
C HIS A 272 -12.15 -0.24 15.05
N ILE A 273 -11.57 -0.25 16.25
CA ILE A 273 -11.04 -1.47 16.90
C ILE A 273 -12.16 -2.48 17.15
N ASP A 274 -13.29 -2.04 17.70
CA ASP A 274 -14.45 -2.91 17.96
C ASP A 274 -14.97 -3.53 16.67
N TYR A 275 -15.08 -2.75 15.60
CA TYR A 275 -15.50 -3.25 14.29
C TYR A 275 -14.56 -4.34 13.75
N ILE A 276 -13.23 -4.09 13.75
CA ILE A 276 -12.29 -5.10 13.25
C ILE A 276 -12.20 -6.31 14.17
N ALA A 277 -12.41 -6.17 15.49
CA ALA A 277 -12.47 -7.28 16.42
C ALA A 277 -13.66 -8.22 16.10
N GLU A 278 -14.82 -7.64 15.78
CA GLU A 278 -16.01 -8.40 15.39
C GLU A 278 -15.82 -9.10 14.03
N VAL A 279 -15.21 -8.41 13.04
CA VAL A 279 -14.84 -9.06 11.76
C VAL A 279 -13.90 -10.25 12.01
N ARG A 280 -12.89 -10.09 12.89
CA ARG A 280 -11.95 -11.17 13.23
C ARG A 280 -12.68 -12.37 13.83
N HIS A 281 -13.62 -12.14 14.73
CA HIS A 281 -14.44 -13.18 15.33
C HIS A 281 -15.22 -13.99 14.28
N HIS A 282 -15.82 -13.33 13.28
CA HIS A 282 -16.53 -14.02 12.19
C HIS A 282 -15.57 -14.86 11.32
N LEU A 283 -14.40 -14.33 10.99
CA LEU A 283 -13.38 -15.04 10.20
C LEU A 283 -12.89 -16.31 10.93
N ASP A 284 -12.66 -16.24 12.24
CA ASP A 284 -12.21 -17.38 13.02
C ASP A 284 -13.25 -18.50 13.11
N ARG A 285 -14.54 -18.14 13.23
CA ARG A 285 -15.66 -19.10 13.20
C ARG A 285 -15.79 -19.80 11.86
N GLU A 286 -15.58 -19.09 10.75
CA GLU A 286 -15.61 -19.69 9.42
C GLU A 286 -14.50 -20.75 9.25
N VAL A 287 -13.29 -20.46 9.73
CA VAL A 287 -12.17 -21.42 9.69
C VAL A 287 -12.51 -22.68 10.50
N GLN A 288 -13.09 -22.53 11.69
CA GLN A 288 -13.50 -23.66 12.53
C GLN A 288 -14.60 -24.49 11.87
N GLY A 289 -15.61 -23.86 11.24
CA GLY A 289 -16.72 -24.55 10.56
C GLY A 289 -16.28 -25.28 9.28
N ARG A 290 -15.16 -24.93 8.65
CA ARG A 290 -14.60 -25.66 7.50
C ARG A 290 -13.68 -26.82 7.92
N ALA A 291 -13.23 -26.85 9.16
CA ALA A 291 -12.35 -27.89 9.69
C ALA A 291 -13.12 -29.06 10.35
N SER A 292 -14.41 -28.88 10.58
CA SER A 292 -15.36 -29.90 11.07
C SER A 292 -16.13 -30.58 9.92
#